data_622b9ac125d5c1b67161519d742acfe4
#
_entry.id   622b9ac125d5c1b67161519d742acfe4
#
_cell.length_a   1.000
_cell.length_b   1.000
_cell.length_c   1.000
_cell.angle_alpha   90.00
_cell.angle_beta   90.00
_cell.angle_gamma   90.00
#
_symmetry.space_group_name_H-M   'P 1'
#
loop_
_entity.id
_entity.type
_entity.pdbx_description
1 polymer ?
#
loop_
_entity_poly.entity_id
_entity_poly.type
_entity_poly.pdbx_seq_one_letter_code
_entity_poly.pdbx_strand_id
1 'polypeptide(L)'
;MQSSPTTATSRETLSTFGFVEFTNDNNYEQDQVNLQYTLFITRTSFEGNKILQHINENDGKDATGSNHRERFFGMVGAPISGYNGNLDSFIGPYRTYSNPIAVEQGKCTGEMNYNSNACGALQSDITLQPGESKELIFVLGQKDNAQANEILASYEAAGKVDSEVEALKEYWHGKLNHFQVSTPSDAFNNMINVWNAYQCFITFIWSRAASFVYCGLRNGYGYRDTVQDIQGIIHLDPELAAEKIRFMLSAQVDNGGGLPLVKFDHNAGHENTPDDPEYVKETGHPSYRADDALWLFPTIRKYVGESGNKAFYDEVIVYANGGEDTVYDHLKRAIRFSMERLGDHNMPAGLHADWNDCLRLGKKGESTFVAFQLYYAMSMMHELAAERKDSEYVSYLDKAQKALGEALAACWDEDRFIRGIREDGVVVGAKKDPEASMWPEPPELERHFRLRFQGAE
;
A
#
# COMPACT_ATOMS: atom_id res chain seq x y z
N MET A 1 10.48 -4.48 27.45
CA MET A 1 11.08 -3.48 28.35
C MET A 1 12.01 -4.23 29.29
N GLN A 2 13.32 -4.01 29.20
CA GLN A 2 14.25 -4.47 30.24
C GLN A 2 14.05 -3.57 31.45
N SER A 3 13.61 -4.15 32.57
CA SER A 3 13.63 -3.43 33.84
C SER A 3 15.07 -3.27 34.28
N SER A 4 15.50 -2.05 34.54
CA SER A 4 16.77 -1.84 35.24
C SER A 4 16.78 -2.66 36.54
N PRO A 5 17.89 -3.30 36.90
CA PRO A 5 17.95 -4.04 38.16
C PRO A 5 17.57 -3.12 39.30
N THR A 6 16.77 -3.62 40.24
CA THR A 6 16.40 -2.82 41.41
C THR A 6 17.66 -2.44 42.20
N THR A 7 17.80 -1.16 42.51
CA THR A 7 18.82 -0.62 43.42
C THR A 7 18.33 -0.65 44.84
N ALA A 8 17.15 -1.24 45.09
CA ALA A 8 16.56 -1.35 46.41
C ALA A 8 17.43 -2.17 47.35
N THR A 9 17.50 -1.75 48.60
CA THR A 9 18.25 -2.42 49.66
C THR A 9 17.38 -3.40 50.44
N SER A 10 16.08 -3.48 50.14
CA SER A 10 15.07 -4.34 50.76
C SER A 10 14.17 -4.98 49.69
N ARG A 11 13.46 -6.03 50.10
CA ARG A 11 12.41 -6.66 49.30
C ARG A 11 11.32 -5.65 48.94
N GLU A 12 10.95 -5.58 47.67
CA GLU A 12 9.91 -4.71 47.17
C GLU A 12 8.82 -5.48 46.39
N THR A 13 7.58 -5.03 46.52
CA THR A 13 6.46 -5.51 45.70
C THR A 13 6.01 -4.40 44.77
N LEU A 14 5.98 -4.71 43.50
CA LEU A 14 5.63 -3.80 42.42
C LEU A 14 4.37 -4.27 41.71
N SER A 15 3.42 -3.38 41.49
CA SER A 15 2.31 -3.63 40.56
C SER A 15 2.68 -3.11 39.22
N THR A 16 2.75 -4.03 38.25
CA THR A 16 3.08 -3.71 36.86
C THR A 16 1.83 -3.78 36.01
N PHE A 17 1.71 -2.87 35.03
CA PHE A 17 0.56 -2.79 34.15
C PHE A 17 1.04 -2.81 32.70
N GLY A 18 0.57 -3.80 31.92
CA GLY A 18 0.62 -3.76 30.46
C GLY A 18 -0.69 -3.21 29.93
N PHE A 19 -0.63 -2.34 28.92
CA PHE A 19 -1.81 -1.68 28.38
C PHE A 19 -1.74 -1.55 26.86
N VAL A 20 -2.88 -1.78 26.22
CA VAL A 20 -3.13 -1.51 24.81
C VAL A 20 -4.56 -1.02 24.62
N GLU A 21 -4.75 -0.07 23.73
CA GLU A 21 -6.06 0.26 23.19
C GLU A 21 -6.28 -0.53 21.90
N PHE A 22 -7.36 -1.28 21.84
CA PHE A 22 -7.67 -2.06 20.64
C PHE A 22 -8.27 -1.19 19.56
N THR A 23 -7.91 -1.46 18.31
CA THR A 23 -8.59 -0.87 17.16
C THR A 23 -9.99 -1.44 17.04
N ASN A 24 -10.98 -0.57 16.83
CA ASN A 24 -12.36 -0.96 16.62
C ASN A 24 -12.68 -0.86 15.13
N ASP A 25 -12.25 -1.85 14.35
CA ASP A 25 -12.62 -1.99 12.95
C ASP A 25 -13.33 -3.32 12.72
N ASN A 26 -14.40 -3.29 11.95
CA ASN A 26 -15.19 -4.46 11.56
C ASN A 26 -14.95 -4.83 10.10
N ASN A 27 -15.58 -4.10 9.20
CA ASN A 27 -15.34 -4.23 7.78
C ASN A 27 -15.40 -2.86 7.10
N TYR A 28 -14.80 -2.77 5.92
CA TYR A 28 -14.64 -1.51 5.19
C TYR A 28 -15.97 -0.79 4.94
N GLU A 29 -16.99 -1.49 4.45
CA GLU A 29 -18.27 -0.88 4.08
C GLU A 29 -18.99 -0.33 5.31
N GLN A 30 -19.05 -1.12 6.37
CA GLN A 30 -19.68 -0.75 7.63
C GLN A 30 -18.98 0.44 8.28
N ASP A 31 -17.65 0.39 8.36
CA ASP A 31 -16.85 1.40 9.02
C ASP A 31 -16.84 2.72 8.24
N GLN A 32 -16.95 2.66 6.91
CA GLN A 32 -17.07 3.85 6.06
C GLN A 32 -18.39 4.61 6.29
N VAL A 33 -19.47 3.87 6.53
CA VAL A 33 -20.80 4.46 6.71
C VAL A 33 -21.01 4.92 8.16
N ASN A 34 -20.59 4.12 9.13
CA ASN A 34 -20.79 4.39 10.53
C ASN A 34 -19.72 3.74 11.42
N LEU A 35 -18.60 4.42 11.59
CA LEU A 35 -17.49 3.97 12.42
C LEU A 35 -17.91 3.73 13.88
N GLN A 36 -18.87 4.50 14.37
CA GLN A 36 -19.36 4.36 15.75
C GLN A 36 -20.13 3.06 15.98
N TYR A 37 -20.72 2.49 14.93
CA TYR A 37 -21.44 1.23 15.06
C TYR A 37 -20.55 0.10 15.60
N THR A 38 -19.31 0.06 15.15
CA THR A 38 -18.35 -0.95 15.59
C THR A 38 -18.07 -0.87 17.10
N LEU A 39 -18.12 0.32 17.71
CA LEU A 39 -18.03 0.48 19.17
C LEU A 39 -19.17 -0.25 19.91
N PHE A 40 -20.39 -0.20 19.38
CA PHE A 40 -21.55 -0.84 20.01
C PHE A 40 -21.52 -2.36 19.95
N ILE A 41 -20.80 -2.92 19.01
CA ILE A 41 -20.71 -4.37 18.82
C ILE A 41 -19.41 -4.97 19.39
N THR A 42 -18.47 -4.14 19.82
CA THR A 42 -17.19 -4.58 20.39
C THR A 42 -17.36 -5.07 21.82
N ARG A 43 -16.80 -6.25 22.10
CA ARG A 43 -16.74 -6.87 23.43
C ARG A 43 -15.34 -7.32 23.75
N THR A 44 -15.05 -7.43 25.04
CA THR A 44 -13.82 -8.07 25.52
C THR A 44 -14.14 -9.19 26.49
N SER A 45 -13.26 -10.19 26.56
CA SER A 45 -13.27 -11.24 27.56
C SER A 45 -11.87 -11.44 28.13
N PHE A 46 -11.78 -11.92 29.37
CA PHE A 46 -10.51 -12.33 29.98
C PHE A 46 -10.43 -13.84 30.02
N GLU A 47 -9.36 -14.41 29.47
CA GLU A 47 -9.13 -15.84 29.45
C GLU A 47 -7.67 -16.18 29.79
N GLY A 48 -7.50 -16.76 30.97
CA GLY A 48 -6.19 -17.21 31.45
C GLY A 48 -5.21 -16.07 31.66
N ASN A 49 -4.36 -15.79 30.69
CA ASN A 49 -3.32 -14.76 30.76
C ASN A 49 -3.46 -13.68 29.68
N LYS A 50 -4.66 -13.55 29.11
CA LYS A 50 -4.92 -12.59 28.01
C LYS A 50 -6.32 -12.00 28.05
N ILE A 51 -6.45 -10.86 27.40
CA ILE A 51 -7.72 -10.25 27.01
C ILE A 51 -7.92 -10.49 25.52
N LEU A 52 -9.12 -10.95 25.16
CA LEU A 52 -9.59 -11.09 23.78
C LEU A 52 -10.54 -9.95 23.48
N GLN A 53 -10.39 -9.33 22.31
CA GLN A 53 -11.38 -8.44 21.71
C GLN A 53 -12.17 -9.21 20.67
N HIS A 54 -13.49 -9.19 20.81
CA HIS A 54 -14.43 -9.72 19.84
C HIS A 54 -15.18 -8.55 19.21
N ILE A 55 -15.17 -8.46 17.91
CA ILE A 55 -16.06 -7.57 17.19
C ILE A 55 -17.21 -8.43 16.73
N ASN A 56 -18.42 -8.07 17.12
CA ASN A 56 -19.57 -8.93 16.94
C ASN A 56 -19.78 -9.32 15.51
N GLU A 57 -19.76 -10.49 15.44
CA GLU A 57 -20.29 -11.28 14.44
C GLU A 57 -21.77 -11.51 14.68
N ASN A 58 -22.57 -11.01 13.90
CA ASN A 58 -23.77 -11.71 13.55
C ASN A 58 -23.31 -12.98 12.83
N ASP A 59 -22.80 -14.01 13.44
CA ASP A 59 -22.42 -15.29 12.85
C ASP A 59 -22.28 -15.29 11.30
N GLY A 60 -22.31 -14.12 10.72
CA GLY A 60 -22.19 -13.83 9.32
C GLY A 60 -20.74 -13.90 8.95
N LYS A 61 -20.30 -15.07 8.55
CA LYS A 61 -19.15 -15.16 7.67
C LYS A 61 -19.43 -14.19 6.52
N ASP A 62 -18.54 -13.20 6.33
CA ASP A 62 -18.50 -12.55 5.05
C ASP A 62 -18.31 -13.62 3.96
N ALA A 63 -18.55 -13.27 2.71
CA ALA A 63 -18.38 -14.19 1.59
C ALA A 63 -16.97 -14.81 1.51
N THR A 64 -15.99 -14.23 2.23
CA THR A 64 -14.59 -14.68 2.28
C THR A 64 -14.29 -15.53 3.52
N GLY A 65 -15.19 -15.64 4.48
CA GLY A 65 -14.99 -16.35 5.74
C GLY A 65 -14.03 -15.66 6.71
N SER A 66 -13.71 -14.38 6.50
CA SER A 66 -12.63 -13.66 7.18
C SER A 66 -13.08 -12.80 8.37
N ASN A 67 -14.34 -12.88 8.81
CA ASN A 67 -14.88 -11.98 9.83
C ASN A 67 -14.51 -12.28 11.27
N HIS A 68 -13.70 -13.27 11.53
CA HIS A 68 -13.20 -13.51 12.88
C HIS A 68 -11.88 -12.77 13.11
N ARG A 69 -11.98 -11.46 13.25
CA ARG A 69 -10.83 -10.64 13.64
C ARG A 69 -10.76 -10.51 15.14
N GLU A 70 -10.62 -11.67 15.83
CA GLU A 70 -10.27 -11.66 17.23
C GLU A 70 -8.88 -11.07 17.41
N ARG A 71 -8.73 -10.15 18.35
CA ARG A 71 -7.46 -9.63 18.77
C ARG A 71 -7.22 -10.04 20.20
N PHE A 72 -5.96 -10.28 20.52
CA PHE A 72 -5.60 -10.61 21.88
C PHE A 72 -4.45 -9.73 22.36
N PHE A 73 -4.48 -9.46 23.66
CA PHE A 73 -3.36 -8.89 24.40
C PHE A 73 -3.08 -9.81 25.58
N GLY A 74 -1.92 -10.47 25.57
CA GLY A 74 -1.54 -11.45 26.57
C GLY A 74 -0.23 -11.11 27.27
N MET A 75 -0.01 -11.72 28.44
CA MET A 75 1.22 -11.57 29.20
C MET A 75 1.78 -12.93 29.60
N VAL A 76 3.11 -13.03 29.53
CA VAL A 76 3.90 -14.18 29.98
C VAL A 76 4.95 -13.72 30.98
N GLY A 77 5.38 -14.60 31.86
CA GLY A 77 6.45 -14.35 32.83
C GLY A 77 5.99 -14.17 34.26
N ALA A 78 4.72 -13.83 34.51
CA ALA A 78 4.15 -13.75 35.85
C ALA A 78 2.64 -14.01 35.84
N PRO A 79 2.03 -14.39 36.99
CA PRO A 79 0.58 -14.52 37.13
C PRO A 79 -0.12 -13.17 36.96
N ILE A 80 -1.31 -13.18 36.36
CA ILE A 80 -2.18 -12.02 36.27
C ILE A 80 -2.88 -11.81 37.65
N SER A 81 -2.71 -10.64 38.24
CA SER A 81 -3.37 -10.24 39.48
C SER A 81 -4.60 -9.35 39.27
N GLY A 82 -4.73 -8.76 38.07
CA GLY A 82 -5.87 -7.93 37.73
C GLY A 82 -5.92 -7.63 36.21
N TYR A 83 -7.08 -7.21 35.74
CA TYR A 83 -7.28 -6.92 34.33
C TYR A 83 -8.44 -5.91 34.14
N ASN A 84 -8.42 -5.20 32.98
CA ASN A 84 -9.54 -4.42 32.48
C ASN A 84 -9.63 -4.59 30.95
N GLY A 85 -10.85 -4.81 30.46
CA GLY A 85 -11.18 -4.84 29.04
C GLY A 85 -11.88 -3.57 28.56
N ASN A 86 -12.35 -2.74 29.48
CA ASN A 86 -13.04 -1.48 29.19
C ASN A 86 -12.10 -0.30 29.46
N LEU A 87 -11.96 0.59 28.43
CA LEU A 87 -11.04 1.71 28.48
C LEU A 87 -11.40 2.72 29.54
N ASP A 88 -12.70 3.06 29.66
CA ASP A 88 -13.15 4.08 30.59
C ASP A 88 -12.95 3.65 32.04
N SER A 89 -13.10 2.36 32.36
CA SER A 89 -12.85 1.81 33.71
C SER A 89 -11.36 1.74 34.05
N PHE A 90 -10.48 1.61 33.04
CA PHE A 90 -9.03 1.63 33.27
C PHE A 90 -8.49 3.05 33.42
N ILE A 91 -8.87 3.95 32.52
CA ILE A 91 -8.40 5.35 32.52
C ILE A 91 -9.08 6.14 33.61
N GLY A 92 -10.42 6.06 33.75
CA GLY A 92 -11.23 6.83 34.70
C GLY A 92 -11.68 8.20 34.13
N PRO A 93 -12.78 8.75 34.67
CA PRO A 93 -13.33 10.03 34.23
C PRO A 93 -12.35 11.17 34.52
N TYR A 94 -12.24 12.10 33.56
CA TYR A 94 -11.37 13.29 33.64
C TYR A 94 -9.88 12.97 33.76
N ARG A 95 -9.46 11.78 33.29
CA ARG A 95 -8.06 11.33 33.31
C ARG A 95 -7.54 11.08 31.88
N THR A 96 -6.26 10.79 31.79
CA THR A 96 -5.57 10.56 30.53
C THR A 96 -4.70 9.31 30.61
N TYR A 97 -4.10 8.91 29.50
CA TYR A 97 -3.13 7.80 29.43
C TYR A 97 -1.90 8.00 30.33
N SER A 98 -1.60 9.24 30.73
CA SER A 98 -0.45 9.53 31.60
C SER A 98 -0.75 9.32 33.07
N ASN A 99 -2.05 9.24 33.47
CA ASN A 99 -2.48 9.05 34.85
C ASN A 99 -3.74 8.19 34.98
N PRO A 100 -3.77 6.94 34.48
CA PRO A 100 -4.94 6.07 34.62
C PRO A 100 -5.30 5.80 36.06
N ILE A 101 -6.59 5.79 36.36
CA ILE A 101 -7.09 5.54 37.75
C ILE A 101 -6.68 4.16 38.27
N ALA A 102 -6.69 3.13 37.41
CA ALA A 102 -6.29 1.78 37.79
C ALA A 102 -4.83 1.72 38.26
N VAL A 103 -3.93 2.47 37.56
CA VAL A 103 -2.49 2.55 37.92
C VAL A 103 -2.32 3.34 39.22
N GLU A 104 -2.99 4.48 39.37
CA GLU A 104 -2.92 5.28 40.61
C GLU A 104 -3.41 4.53 41.85
N GLN A 105 -4.49 3.75 41.68
CA GLN A 105 -5.03 2.91 42.74
C GLN A 105 -4.26 1.59 42.93
N GLY A 106 -3.33 1.26 42.05
CA GLY A 106 -2.59 0.02 42.06
C GLY A 106 -3.46 -1.22 41.81
N LYS A 107 -4.63 -1.06 41.18
CA LYS A 107 -5.58 -2.16 41.01
C LYS A 107 -6.48 -2.00 39.78
N CYS A 108 -6.52 -3.02 38.93
CA CYS A 108 -7.53 -3.19 37.91
C CYS A 108 -8.87 -3.62 38.53
N THR A 109 -10.00 -3.24 37.93
CA THR A 109 -11.36 -3.50 38.42
C THR A 109 -11.94 -4.84 37.98
N GLY A 110 -11.38 -5.46 36.94
CA GLY A 110 -11.91 -6.66 36.32
C GLY A 110 -13.05 -6.40 35.33
N GLU A 111 -13.32 -5.14 35.00
CA GLU A 111 -14.44 -4.79 34.14
C GLU A 111 -14.09 -5.05 32.68
N MET A 112 -15.00 -5.77 31.98
CA MET A 112 -14.92 -6.06 30.55
C MET A 112 -15.72 -5.04 29.75
N ASN A 113 -15.39 -4.91 28.48
CA ASN A 113 -16.08 -4.01 27.57
C ASN A 113 -17.34 -4.65 26.99
N TYR A 114 -18.41 -3.84 26.99
CA TYR A 114 -19.66 -4.10 26.30
C TYR A 114 -20.16 -2.77 25.74
N ASN A 115 -20.13 -2.60 24.43
CA ASN A 115 -20.67 -1.42 23.75
C ASN A 115 -19.90 -0.09 23.98
N SER A 116 -18.61 -0.14 24.22
CA SER A 116 -17.76 1.04 24.44
C SER A 116 -16.35 0.80 23.89
N ASN A 117 -15.41 1.67 24.24
CA ASN A 117 -14.02 1.52 23.84
C ASN A 117 -13.35 0.34 24.55
N ALA A 118 -12.84 -0.59 23.76
CA ALA A 118 -12.14 -1.76 24.23
C ALA A 118 -10.67 -1.47 24.51
N CYS A 119 -10.14 -2.03 25.60
CA CYS A 119 -8.72 -2.06 25.87
C CYS A 119 -8.26 -3.44 26.35
N GLY A 120 -6.97 -3.66 26.32
CA GLY A 120 -6.31 -4.75 27.02
C GLY A 120 -5.43 -4.18 28.12
N ALA A 121 -5.85 -4.30 29.38
CA ALA A 121 -5.02 -3.95 30.53
C ALA A 121 -4.82 -5.18 31.39
N LEU A 122 -3.55 -5.55 31.60
CA LEU A 122 -3.16 -6.71 32.42
C LEU A 122 -2.25 -6.24 33.57
N GLN A 123 -2.60 -6.60 34.79
CA GLN A 123 -1.83 -6.30 35.98
C GLN A 123 -1.13 -7.56 36.48
N SER A 124 0.10 -7.41 36.95
CA SER A 124 0.81 -8.43 37.72
C SER A 124 1.50 -7.80 38.92
N ASP A 125 1.30 -8.39 40.09
CA ASP A 125 2.01 -8.00 41.30
C ASP A 125 3.22 -8.93 41.47
N ILE A 126 4.41 -8.35 41.36
CA ILE A 126 5.68 -9.08 41.43
C ILE A 126 6.46 -8.62 42.68
N THR A 127 7.10 -9.58 43.34
CA THR A 127 7.97 -9.29 44.48
C THR A 127 9.40 -9.59 44.07
N LEU A 128 10.27 -8.62 44.23
CA LEU A 128 11.70 -8.72 43.88
C LEU A 128 12.56 -8.61 45.16
N GLN A 129 13.58 -9.42 45.26
CA GLN A 129 14.65 -9.27 46.24
C GLN A 129 15.69 -8.24 45.76
N PRO A 130 16.56 -7.72 46.65
CA PRO A 130 17.63 -6.84 46.25
C PRO A 130 18.51 -7.47 45.13
N GLY A 131 18.67 -6.75 43.99
CA GLY A 131 19.42 -7.22 42.85
C GLY A 131 18.67 -8.21 41.95
N GLU A 132 17.44 -8.62 42.29
CA GLU A 132 16.64 -9.49 41.42
C GLU A 132 15.99 -8.70 40.29
N SER A 133 15.88 -9.35 39.11
CA SER A 133 15.15 -8.85 37.96
C SER A 133 14.12 -9.88 37.50
N LYS A 134 12.99 -9.39 36.97
CA LYS A 134 11.93 -10.22 36.40
C LYS A 134 11.59 -9.73 35.02
N GLU A 135 11.55 -10.62 34.06
CA GLU A 135 11.09 -10.31 32.70
C GLU A 135 9.60 -10.56 32.58
N LEU A 136 8.89 -9.61 31.98
CA LEU A 136 7.50 -9.72 31.58
C LEU A 136 7.41 -9.51 30.06
N ILE A 137 6.73 -10.42 29.39
CA ILE A 137 6.56 -10.39 27.95
C ILE A 137 5.10 -10.11 27.65
N PHE A 138 4.82 -9.03 26.92
CA PHE A 138 3.49 -8.67 26.45
C PHE A 138 3.40 -8.96 24.95
N VAL A 139 2.32 -9.64 24.55
CA VAL A 139 2.06 -10.01 23.17
C VAL A 139 0.73 -9.45 22.72
N LEU A 140 0.76 -8.64 21.65
CA LEU A 140 -0.43 -8.16 20.95
C LEU A 140 -0.51 -8.88 19.60
N GLY A 141 -1.67 -9.45 19.30
CA GLY A 141 -1.86 -10.16 18.04
C GLY A 141 -3.32 -10.19 17.57
N GLN A 142 -3.50 -10.59 16.32
CA GLN A 142 -4.81 -10.82 15.69
C GLN A 142 -4.92 -12.30 15.34
N LYS A 143 -5.49 -13.07 16.23
CA LYS A 143 -5.68 -14.52 16.12
C LYS A 143 -6.83 -14.92 17.04
N ASP A 144 -7.45 -16.07 16.73
CA ASP A 144 -8.43 -16.68 17.61
C ASP A 144 -7.82 -17.14 18.94
N ASN A 145 -8.67 -17.49 19.88
CA ASN A 145 -8.25 -17.89 21.23
C ASN A 145 -7.29 -19.09 21.24
N ALA A 146 -7.50 -20.09 20.38
CA ALA A 146 -6.66 -21.28 20.34
C ALA A 146 -5.24 -20.93 19.85
N GLN A 147 -5.15 -20.20 18.76
CA GLN A 147 -3.89 -19.72 18.19
C GLN A 147 -3.17 -18.74 19.14
N ALA A 148 -3.91 -17.88 19.83
CA ALA A 148 -3.34 -17.00 20.83
C ALA A 148 -2.69 -17.77 21.99
N ASN A 149 -3.29 -18.88 22.44
CA ASN A 149 -2.69 -19.76 23.44
C ASN A 149 -1.37 -20.36 22.97
N GLU A 150 -1.31 -20.87 21.73
CA GLU A 150 -0.09 -21.41 21.13
C GLU A 150 1.02 -20.38 21.05
N ILE A 151 0.69 -19.17 20.60
CA ILE A 151 1.63 -18.06 20.51
C ILE A 151 2.18 -17.70 21.89
N LEU A 152 1.31 -17.48 22.89
CA LEU A 152 1.75 -17.13 24.25
C LEU A 152 2.60 -18.23 24.88
N ALA A 153 2.24 -19.49 24.70
CA ALA A 153 3.02 -20.63 25.18
C ALA A 153 4.42 -20.67 24.55
N SER A 154 4.56 -20.28 23.28
CA SER A 154 5.87 -20.23 22.63
C SER A 154 6.84 -19.20 23.26
N TYR A 155 6.29 -18.14 23.85
CA TYR A 155 7.06 -17.09 24.54
C TYR A 155 7.41 -17.45 26.01
N GLU A 156 6.99 -18.57 26.52
CA GLU A 156 7.46 -19.11 27.81
C GLU A 156 8.90 -19.63 27.72
N ALA A 157 9.38 -19.92 26.52
CA ALA A 157 10.74 -20.37 26.30
C ALA A 157 11.76 -19.25 26.53
N ALA A 158 12.76 -19.52 27.37
CA ALA A 158 13.81 -18.56 27.66
C ALA A 158 14.54 -18.12 26.38
N GLY A 159 14.78 -16.81 26.21
CA GLY A 159 15.46 -16.24 25.03
C GLY A 159 14.63 -16.18 23.77
N LYS A 160 13.34 -16.51 23.79
CA LYS A 160 12.47 -16.45 22.61
C LYS A 160 12.40 -15.03 22.06
N VAL A 161 12.24 -14.02 22.89
CA VAL A 161 12.19 -12.62 22.47
C VAL A 161 13.49 -12.19 21.79
N ASP A 162 14.63 -12.55 22.39
CA ASP A 162 15.95 -12.23 21.81
C ASP A 162 16.13 -12.90 20.43
N SER A 163 15.74 -14.16 20.32
CA SER A 163 15.79 -14.86 19.03
C SER A 163 14.91 -14.26 17.95
N GLU A 164 13.71 -13.76 18.30
CA GLU A 164 12.82 -13.07 17.37
C GLU A 164 13.38 -11.71 16.94
N VAL A 165 14.00 -10.98 17.88
CA VAL A 165 14.68 -9.70 17.57
C VAL A 165 15.85 -9.93 16.61
N GLU A 166 16.67 -10.95 16.84
CA GLU A 166 17.78 -11.27 15.93
C GLU A 166 17.26 -11.73 14.55
N ALA A 167 16.24 -12.58 14.50
CA ALA A 167 15.62 -12.97 13.23
C ALA A 167 15.06 -11.78 12.45
N LEU A 168 14.44 -10.81 13.16
CA LEU A 168 13.94 -9.57 12.54
C LEU A 168 15.10 -8.70 12.01
N LYS A 169 16.20 -8.59 12.74
CA LYS A 169 17.40 -7.88 12.27
C LYS A 169 17.98 -8.56 11.03
N GLU A 170 18.11 -9.88 11.03
CA GLU A 170 18.62 -10.64 9.89
C GLU A 170 17.72 -10.44 8.66
N TYR A 171 16.41 -10.47 8.84
CA TYR A 171 15.45 -10.20 7.76
C TYR A 171 15.67 -8.82 7.13
N TRP A 172 15.72 -7.76 7.94
CA TRP A 172 15.89 -6.41 7.42
C TRP A 172 17.29 -6.17 6.83
N HIS A 173 18.35 -6.65 7.49
CA HIS A 173 19.70 -6.54 6.96
C HIS A 173 19.83 -7.32 5.64
N GLY A 174 19.21 -8.48 5.52
CA GLY A 174 19.15 -9.23 4.27
C GLY A 174 18.59 -8.39 3.11
N LYS A 175 17.50 -7.64 3.35
CA LYS A 175 16.94 -6.74 2.34
C LYS A 175 17.79 -5.50 2.09
N LEU A 176 18.20 -4.79 3.14
CA LEU A 176 18.93 -3.53 3.02
C LEU A 176 20.33 -3.69 2.43
N ASN A 177 20.97 -4.84 2.63
CA ASN A 177 22.34 -5.08 2.15
C ASN A 177 22.45 -5.29 0.64
N HIS A 178 21.33 -5.44 -0.09
CA HIS A 178 21.36 -5.53 -1.54
C HIS A 178 21.85 -4.24 -2.22
N PHE A 179 21.65 -3.10 -1.58
CA PHE A 179 22.14 -1.82 -2.08
C PHE A 179 22.70 -0.97 -0.95
N GLN A 180 24.02 -0.73 -0.96
CA GLN A 180 24.71 0.02 0.07
C GLN A 180 25.68 1.02 -0.56
N VAL A 181 25.73 2.21 0.00
CA VAL A 181 26.70 3.24 -0.37
C VAL A 181 27.62 3.57 0.81
N SER A 182 28.86 3.93 0.53
CA SER A 182 29.81 4.44 1.52
C SER A 182 30.45 5.72 0.97
N THR A 183 30.09 6.85 1.55
CA THR A 183 30.56 8.17 1.17
C THR A 183 31.13 8.91 2.40
N PRO A 184 31.82 10.05 2.22
CA PRO A 184 32.26 10.86 3.34
C PRO A 184 31.14 11.50 4.19
N SER A 185 29.86 11.39 3.75
CA SER A 185 28.71 11.95 4.45
C SER A 185 27.90 10.84 5.13
N ASP A 186 27.99 10.73 6.46
CA ASP A 186 27.23 9.77 7.24
C ASP A 186 25.73 9.98 7.10
N ALA A 187 25.27 11.23 7.01
CA ALA A 187 23.85 11.54 6.81
C ALA A 187 23.34 11.01 5.46
N PHE A 188 24.10 11.16 4.40
CA PHE A 188 23.76 10.61 3.08
C PHE A 188 23.77 9.07 3.10
N ASN A 189 24.81 8.46 3.70
CA ASN A 189 24.88 7.01 3.83
C ASN A 189 23.67 6.47 4.59
N ASN A 190 23.29 7.07 5.70
CA ASN A 190 22.13 6.65 6.49
C ASN A 190 20.82 6.83 5.73
N MET A 191 20.67 7.94 5.00
CA MET A 191 19.48 8.18 4.17
C MET A 191 19.32 7.09 3.11
N ILE A 192 20.36 6.76 2.37
CA ILE A 192 20.29 5.79 1.27
C ILE A 192 20.22 4.36 1.80
N ASN A 193 21.10 3.99 2.74
CA ASN A 193 21.25 2.60 3.17
C ASN A 193 20.11 2.10 4.06
N VAL A 194 19.36 3.00 4.70
CA VAL A 194 18.32 2.64 5.65
C VAL A 194 17.00 3.31 5.31
N TRP A 195 16.94 4.63 5.41
CA TRP A 195 15.66 5.34 5.40
C TRP A 195 14.94 5.28 4.05
N ASN A 196 15.65 5.43 2.93
CA ASN A 196 15.05 5.36 1.61
C ASN A 196 14.47 3.97 1.34
N ALA A 197 15.24 2.93 1.62
CA ALA A 197 14.79 1.55 1.47
C ALA A 197 13.58 1.25 2.38
N TYR A 198 13.62 1.66 3.65
CA TYR A 198 12.53 1.51 4.58
C TYR A 198 11.26 2.21 4.09
N GLN A 199 11.34 3.45 3.63
CA GLN A 199 10.20 4.19 3.11
C GLN A 199 9.61 3.53 1.86
N CYS A 200 10.46 3.03 0.95
CA CYS A 200 10.00 2.29 -0.22
C CYS A 200 9.24 1.01 0.17
N PHE A 201 9.74 0.25 1.13
CA PHE A 201 9.04 -0.94 1.64
C PHE A 201 7.71 -0.60 2.30
N ILE A 202 7.65 0.42 3.14
CA ILE A 202 6.41 0.84 3.81
C ILE A 202 5.39 1.31 2.78
N THR A 203 5.81 2.11 1.80
CA THR A 203 4.93 2.56 0.72
C THR A 203 4.38 1.38 -0.08
N PHE A 204 5.24 0.42 -0.42
CA PHE A 204 4.86 -0.78 -1.15
C PHE A 204 3.88 -1.67 -0.37
N ILE A 205 4.15 -1.93 0.92
CA ILE A 205 3.34 -2.83 1.75
C ILE A 205 1.99 -2.18 2.09
N TRP A 206 1.98 -0.89 2.42
CA TRP A 206 0.79 -0.19 2.90
C TRP A 206 0.02 0.52 1.79
N SER A 207 0.50 0.45 0.55
CA SER A 207 -0.16 1.10 -0.61
C SER A 207 -0.52 2.57 -0.35
N ARG A 208 0.45 3.32 0.20
CA ARG A 208 0.28 4.74 0.57
C ARG A 208 -0.82 5.01 1.61
N ALA A 209 -1.25 3.99 2.34
CA ALA A 209 -2.20 4.15 3.44
C ALA A 209 -1.54 4.88 4.60
N ALA A 210 -1.68 6.21 4.64
CA ALA A 210 -1.06 7.06 5.65
C ALA A 210 -1.85 7.10 6.96
N SER A 211 -3.16 6.87 6.90
CA SER A 211 -4.06 6.86 8.07
C SER A 211 -5.42 6.26 7.71
N PHE A 212 -6.25 6.01 8.72
CA PHE A 212 -7.65 5.63 8.51
C PHE A 212 -8.47 6.68 7.73
N VAL A 213 -8.10 7.94 7.82
CA VAL A 213 -8.80 9.03 7.13
C VAL A 213 -8.34 9.17 5.70
N TYR A 214 -7.04 9.03 5.45
CA TYR A 214 -6.44 9.16 4.12
C TYR A 214 -6.00 7.79 3.63
N CYS A 215 -6.59 7.30 2.58
CA CYS A 215 -6.37 5.98 1.96
C CYS A 215 -6.72 4.76 2.85
N GLY A 216 -6.63 4.84 4.16
CA GLY A 216 -6.80 3.72 5.09
C GLY A 216 -8.19 3.07 5.08
N LEU A 217 -9.21 3.79 4.65
CA LEU A 217 -10.57 3.25 4.49
C LEU A 217 -10.84 2.67 3.11
N ARG A 218 -9.88 2.68 2.21
CA ARG A 218 -10.06 2.09 0.88
C ARG A 218 -9.84 0.59 0.92
N ASN A 219 -10.74 -0.13 0.26
CA ASN A 219 -10.70 -1.59 0.19
C ASN A 219 -9.87 -2.06 -1.02
N GLY A 220 -8.64 -1.57 -1.16
CA GLY A 220 -7.79 -2.01 -2.27
C GLY A 220 -6.63 -1.09 -2.60
N TYR A 221 -5.99 -1.41 -3.69
CA TYR A 221 -4.83 -0.73 -4.23
C TYR A 221 -5.21 0.22 -5.37
N GLY A 222 -4.72 1.46 -5.35
CA GLY A 222 -4.71 2.29 -6.54
C GLY A 222 -3.78 1.67 -7.59
N TYR A 223 -4.28 1.45 -8.81
CA TYR A 223 -3.51 0.73 -9.83
C TYR A 223 -2.17 1.39 -10.12
N ARG A 224 -2.18 2.62 -10.59
CA ARG A 224 -0.95 3.35 -10.97
C ARG A 224 -0.03 3.58 -9.78
N ASP A 225 -0.61 3.85 -8.60
CA ASP A 225 0.15 4.08 -7.38
C ASP A 225 0.98 2.86 -7.02
N THR A 226 0.33 1.69 -6.99
CA THR A 226 0.99 0.42 -6.66
C THR A 226 2.03 0.04 -7.71
N VAL A 227 1.73 0.19 -9.01
CA VAL A 227 2.68 -0.12 -10.06
C VAL A 227 3.94 0.77 -9.99
N GLN A 228 3.77 2.06 -9.63
CA GLN A 228 4.91 2.95 -9.41
C GLN A 228 5.71 2.55 -8.16
N ASP A 229 5.02 2.23 -7.05
CA ASP A 229 5.66 1.93 -5.77
C ASP A 229 6.50 0.65 -5.81
N ILE A 230 6.12 -0.33 -6.64
CA ILE A 230 6.92 -1.52 -6.92
C ILE A 230 8.35 -1.15 -7.34
N GLN A 231 8.54 -0.09 -8.10
CA GLN A 231 9.85 0.32 -8.60
C GLN A 231 10.84 0.64 -7.47
N GLY A 232 10.35 1.03 -6.30
CA GLY A 232 11.16 1.35 -5.13
C GLY A 232 11.77 0.14 -4.43
N ILE A 233 11.26 -1.07 -4.69
CA ILE A 233 11.73 -2.28 -4.00
C ILE A 233 12.36 -3.33 -4.92
N ILE A 234 12.35 -3.12 -6.22
CA ILE A 234 12.85 -4.11 -7.20
C ILE A 234 14.29 -4.55 -6.88
N HIS A 235 15.16 -3.62 -6.51
CA HIS A 235 16.56 -3.90 -6.18
C HIS A 235 16.76 -4.46 -4.77
N LEU A 236 15.74 -4.36 -3.91
CA LEU A 236 15.76 -4.86 -2.53
C LEU A 236 15.17 -6.27 -2.42
N ASP A 237 14.11 -6.52 -3.18
CA ASP A 237 13.37 -7.79 -3.17
C ASP A 237 12.71 -8.04 -4.54
N PRO A 238 13.46 -8.51 -5.53
CA PRO A 238 12.94 -8.71 -6.89
C PRO A 238 11.84 -9.77 -6.95
N GLU A 239 11.85 -10.78 -6.08
CA GLU A 239 10.83 -11.82 -6.02
C GLU A 239 9.49 -11.24 -5.57
N LEU A 240 9.49 -10.47 -4.49
CA LEU A 240 8.30 -9.78 -3.98
C LEU A 240 7.77 -8.73 -4.98
N ALA A 241 8.67 -8.04 -5.67
CA ALA A 241 8.33 -7.12 -6.76
C ALA A 241 7.62 -7.86 -7.91
N ALA A 242 8.15 -9.03 -8.32
CA ALA A 242 7.56 -9.84 -9.38
C ALA A 242 6.16 -10.34 -9.02
N GLU A 243 5.95 -10.80 -7.78
CA GLU A 243 4.63 -11.22 -7.29
C GLU A 243 3.62 -10.08 -7.41
N LYS A 244 4.00 -8.87 -6.98
CA LYS A 244 3.11 -7.71 -7.06
C LYS A 244 2.89 -7.25 -8.50
N ILE A 245 3.89 -7.36 -9.39
CA ILE A 245 3.72 -7.08 -10.83
C ILE A 245 2.69 -8.04 -11.43
N ARG A 246 2.77 -9.36 -11.14
CA ARG A 246 1.78 -10.34 -11.61
C ARG A 246 0.39 -10.02 -11.10
N PHE A 247 0.27 -9.65 -9.83
CA PHE A 247 -0.99 -9.23 -9.23
C PHE A 247 -1.57 -7.98 -9.94
N MET A 248 -0.75 -6.99 -10.25
CA MET A 248 -1.22 -5.78 -10.95
C MET A 248 -1.52 -6.05 -12.43
N LEU A 249 -0.80 -6.95 -13.09
CA LEU A 249 -1.13 -7.41 -14.45
C LEU A 249 -2.48 -8.14 -14.47
N SER A 250 -2.77 -8.96 -13.47
CA SER A 250 -4.08 -9.63 -13.38
C SER A 250 -5.25 -8.69 -13.13
N ALA A 251 -4.97 -7.45 -12.74
CA ALA A 251 -5.95 -6.37 -12.62
C ALA A 251 -6.04 -5.47 -13.86
N GLN A 252 -5.31 -5.78 -14.93
CA GLN A 252 -5.53 -5.18 -16.24
C GLN A 252 -6.77 -5.81 -16.89
N VAL A 253 -7.62 -4.98 -17.50
CA VAL A 253 -8.79 -5.42 -18.25
C VAL A 253 -8.36 -5.89 -19.65
N ASP A 254 -9.10 -6.81 -20.26
CA ASP A 254 -8.78 -7.37 -21.59
C ASP A 254 -8.75 -6.32 -22.71
N ASN A 255 -9.37 -5.16 -22.51
CA ASN A 255 -9.26 -4.02 -23.41
C ASN A 255 -7.91 -3.25 -23.28
N GLY A 256 -7.10 -3.57 -22.29
CA GLY A 256 -5.77 -2.98 -22.04
C GLY A 256 -5.73 -1.89 -20.96
N GLY A 257 -6.86 -1.42 -20.44
CA GLY A 257 -6.94 -0.48 -19.32
C GLY A 257 -6.72 -1.17 -17.97
N GLY A 258 -6.31 -0.42 -16.95
CA GLY A 258 -6.22 -0.93 -15.57
C GLY A 258 -7.54 -0.71 -14.80
N LEU A 259 -7.82 -1.55 -13.81
CA LEU A 259 -8.85 -1.27 -12.81
C LEU A 259 -8.38 -0.12 -11.91
N PRO A 260 -9.04 1.05 -11.87
CA PRO A 260 -8.58 2.19 -11.07
C PRO A 260 -8.39 1.87 -9.58
N LEU A 261 -9.20 0.95 -9.05
CA LEU A 261 -9.05 0.36 -7.72
C LEU A 261 -9.02 -1.16 -7.84
N VAL A 262 -7.97 -1.77 -7.34
CA VAL A 262 -7.81 -3.23 -7.27
C VAL A 262 -8.11 -3.67 -5.85
N LYS A 263 -9.19 -4.41 -5.62
CA LYS A 263 -9.58 -4.87 -4.28
C LYS A 263 -8.55 -5.80 -3.66
N PHE A 264 -8.50 -5.87 -2.33
CA PHE A 264 -7.60 -6.81 -1.63
C PHE A 264 -7.96 -8.28 -1.90
N ASP A 265 -9.24 -8.55 -2.15
CA ASP A 265 -9.80 -9.86 -2.52
C ASP A 265 -9.98 -10.02 -4.04
N HIS A 266 -9.19 -9.25 -4.83
CA HIS A 266 -9.21 -9.31 -6.28
C HIS A 266 -9.25 -10.75 -6.81
N ASN A 267 -10.23 -11.01 -7.68
CA ASN A 267 -10.50 -12.33 -8.27
C ASN A 267 -10.30 -12.28 -9.79
N ALA A 268 -9.07 -12.43 -10.21
CA ALA A 268 -8.70 -12.39 -11.64
C ALA A 268 -9.60 -13.27 -12.51
N GLY A 269 -10.06 -12.75 -13.63
CA GLY A 269 -10.97 -13.40 -14.57
C GLY A 269 -12.45 -13.22 -14.26
N HIS A 270 -12.81 -12.62 -13.13
CA HIS A 270 -14.20 -12.51 -12.67
C HIS A 270 -14.57 -11.10 -12.16
N GLU A 271 -13.71 -10.12 -12.41
CA GLU A 271 -13.95 -8.75 -11.98
C GLU A 271 -14.91 -8.02 -12.91
N ASN A 272 -15.76 -7.18 -12.33
CA ASN A 272 -16.44 -6.14 -13.06
C ASN A 272 -15.43 -5.09 -13.55
N THR A 273 -15.75 -4.36 -14.61
CA THR A 273 -14.87 -3.34 -15.18
C THR A 273 -15.45 -1.93 -15.01
N PRO A 274 -14.69 -0.86 -15.19
CA PRO A 274 -15.22 0.51 -15.12
C PRO A 274 -16.35 0.83 -16.11
N ASP A 275 -16.59 -0.03 -17.09
CA ASP A 275 -17.74 0.06 -17.99
C ASP A 275 -19.01 -0.55 -17.37
N ASP A 276 -18.89 -1.29 -16.27
CA ASP A 276 -19.99 -1.90 -15.55
C ASP A 276 -20.54 -0.98 -14.44
N PRO A 277 -21.85 -0.77 -14.36
CA PRO A 277 -22.46 0.01 -13.27
C PRO A 277 -22.19 -0.55 -11.88
N GLU A 278 -22.04 -1.87 -11.74
CA GLU A 278 -21.77 -2.52 -10.45
C GLU A 278 -20.38 -2.20 -9.95
N TYR A 279 -19.36 -2.21 -10.82
CA TYR A 279 -18.02 -1.76 -10.48
C TYR A 279 -18.01 -0.31 -9.97
N VAL A 280 -18.72 0.56 -10.67
CA VAL A 280 -18.81 1.99 -10.29
C VAL A 280 -19.47 2.17 -8.93
N LYS A 281 -20.51 1.40 -8.66
CA LYS A 281 -21.22 1.42 -7.37
C LYS A 281 -20.33 0.94 -6.22
N GLU A 282 -19.56 -0.13 -6.44
CA GLU A 282 -18.67 -0.71 -5.43
C GLU A 282 -17.43 0.13 -5.14
N THR A 283 -16.85 0.72 -6.17
CA THR A 283 -15.52 1.38 -6.06
C THR A 283 -15.58 2.89 -6.06
N GLY A 284 -16.68 3.49 -6.54
CA GLY A 284 -16.81 4.93 -6.74
C GLY A 284 -16.00 5.48 -7.94
N HIS A 285 -15.45 4.62 -8.81
CA HIS A 285 -14.65 4.99 -9.96
C HIS A 285 -15.45 4.84 -11.27
N PRO A 286 -15.99 5.94 -11.84
CA PRO A 286 -16.95 5.88 -12.95
C PRO A 286 -16.33 5.62 -14.32
N SER A 287 -15.03 5.47 -14.44
CA SER A 287 -14.31 5.26 -15.70
C SER A 287 -12.85 4.91 -15.45
N TYR A 288 -12.16 4.48 -16.51
CA TYR A 288 -10.72 4.26 -16.51
C TYR A 288 -9.95 5.54 -16.23
N ARG A 289 -8.76 5.39 -15.64
CA ARG A 289 -7.71 6.40 -15.65
C ARG A 289 -6.89 6.27 -16.92
N ALA A 290 -6.44 7.38 -17.47
CA ALA A 290 -5.77 7.37 -18.77
C ALA A 290 -4.35 6.79 -18.72
N ASP A 291 -3.71 6.86 -17.56
CA ASP A 291 -2.29 6.54 -17.36
C ASP A 291 -2.03 5.20 -16.65
N ASP A 292 -3.05 4.56 -16.05
CA ASP A 292 -2.90 3.40 -15.18
C ASP A 292 -1.97 2.32 -15.80
N ALA A 293 -2.36 1.75 -16.92
CA ALA A 293 -1.64 0.64 -17.53
C ALA A 293 -0.29 1.04 -18.16
N LEU A 294 -0.08 2.33 -18.42
CA LEU A 294 1.19 2.81 -19.00
C LEU A 294 2.34 2.78 -17.97
N TRP A 295 2.05 2.75 -16.67
CA TRP A 295 3.05 2.60 -15.63
C TRP A 295 3.67 1.19 -15.57
N LEU A 296 3.04 0.19 -16.18
CA LEU A 296 3.61 -1.16 -16.30
C LEU A 296 4.94 -1.17 -17.06
N PHE A 297 5.11 -0.31 -18.08
CA PHE A 297 6.29 -0.32 -18.93
C PHE A 297 7.59 -0.03 -18.18
N PRO A 298 7.74 1.11 -17.48
CA PRO A 298 8.96 1.37 -16.72
C PRO A 298 9.16 0.35 -15.58
N THR A 299 8.08 -0.12 -14.96
CA THR A 299 8.16 -1.05 -13.83
C THR A 299 8.66 -2.42 -14.27
N ILE A 300 8.05 -3.01 -15.31
CA ILE A 300 8.47 -4.33 -15.81
C ILE A 300 9.86 -4.25 -16.42
N ARG A 301 10.18 -3.17 -17.17
CA ARG A 301 11.52 -2.99 -17.72
C ARG A 301 12.59 -2.91 -16.63
N LYS A 302 12.33 -2.18 -15.54
CA LYS A 302 13.25 -2.11 -14.39
C LYS A 302 13.39 -3.47 -13.73
N TYR A 303 12.30 -4.20 -13.52
CA TYR A 303 12.33 -5.54 -12.93
C TYR A 303 13.18 -6.50 -13.78
N VAL A 304 12.93 -6.57 -15.08
CA VAL A 304 13.71 -7.44 -15.98
C VAL A 304 15.16 -7.01 -16.06
N GLY A 305 15.43 -5.69 -16.03
CA GLY A 305 16.80 -5.15 -16.02
C GLY A 305 17.58 -5.53 -14.77
N GLU A 306 16.93 -5.48 -13.59
CA GLU A 306 17.54 -5.80 -12.30
C GLU A 306 17.72 -7.31 -12.12
N SER A 307 16.65 -8.08 -12.37
CA SER A 307 16.65 -9.53 -12.17
C SER A 307 17.33 -10.34 -13.27
N GLY A 308 17.46 -9.78 -14.47
CA GLY A 308 17.88 -10.50 -15.68
C GLY A 308 16.83 -11.49 -16.21
N ASN A 309 15.65 -11.56 -15.61
CA ASN A 309 14.60 -12.53 -15.97
C ASN A 309 13.83 -12.10 -17.22
N LYS A 310 14.42 -12.28 -18.40
CA LYS A 310 13.75 -12.00 -19.68
C LYS A 310 12.54 -12.89 -19.95
N ALA A 311 12.51 -14.10 -19.38
CA ALA A 311 11.38 -15.01 -19.54
C ALA A 311 10.08 -14.47 -18.92
N PHE A 312 10.17 -13.47 -18.04
CA PHE A 312 9.01 -12.80 -17.46
C PHE A 312 8.04 -12.25 -18.51
N TYR A 313 8.55 -11.80 -19.68
CA TYR A 313 7.70 -11.35 -20.77
C TYR A 313 6.86 -12.45 -21.42
N ASP A 314 7.21 -13.71 -21.22
CA ASP A 314 6.52 -14.88 -21.76
C ASP A 314 5.55 -15.52 -20.75
N GLU A 315 5.53 -15.04 -19.51
CA GLU A 315 4.58 -15.50 -18.50
C GLU A 315 3.15 -15.15 -18.92
N VAL A 316 2.25 -16.12 -18.77
CA VAL A 316 0.82 -15.95 -19.12
C VAL A 316 0.06 -15.51 -17.87
N ILE A 317 -0.66 -14.38 -17.99
CA ILE A 317 -1.42 -13.78 -16.90
C ILE A 317 -2.88 -13.61 -17.34
N VAL A 318 -3.81 -13.92 -16.43
CA VAL A 318 -5.24 -13.75 -16.64
C VAL A 318 -5.61 -12.27 -16.53
N TYR A 319 -6.50 -11.77 -17.40
CA TYR A 319 -7.06 -10.43 -17.28
C TYR A 319 -8.11 -10.35 -16.18
N ALA A 320 -8.39 -9.15 -15.67
CA ALA A 320 -9.35 -8.91 -14.61
C ALA A 320 -10.75 -9.47 -14.92
N ASN A 321 -11.21 -9.31 -16.14
CA ASN A 321 -12.54 -9.70 -16.60
C ASN A 321 -12.57 -10.99 -17.43
N GLY A 322 -11.47 -11.75 -17.49
CA GLY A 322 -11.35 -13.02 -18.19
C GLY A 322 -10.47 -12.98 -19.44
N GLY A 323 -10.09 -14.17 -19.89
CA GLY A 323 -9.05 -14.33 -20.90
C GLY A 323 -7.64 -14.21 -20.29
N GLU A 324 -6.63 -14.58 -21.06
CA GLU A 324 -5.24 -14.56 -20.63
C GLU A 324 -4.33 -14.29 -21.82
N ASP A 325 -3.21 -13.66 -21.59
CA ASP A 325 -2.16 -13.43 -22.57
C ASP A 325 -0.78 -13.39 -21.91
N THR A 326 0.28 -13.38 -22.74
CA THR A 326 1.63 -13.15 -22.24
C THR A 326 1.79 -11.72 -21.69
N VAL A 327 2.73 -11.51 -20.78
CA VAL A 327 3.09 -10.17 -20.29
C VAL A 327 3.42 -9.25 -21.48
N TYR A 328 4.07 -9.77 -22.51
CA TYR A 328 4.35 -9.02 -23.74
C TYR A 328 3.06 -8.52 -24.41
N ASP A 329 2.04 -9.36 -24.51
CA ASP A 329 0.76 -8.99 -25.11
C ASP A 329 -0.08 -8.09 -24.19
N HIS A 330 0.01 -8.24 -22.87
CA HIS A 330 -0.53 -7.27 -21.90
C HIS A 330 -0.02 -5.84 -22.18
N LEU A 331 1.28 -5.70 -22.42
CA LEU A 331 1.88 -4.41 -22.77
C LEU A 331 1.40 -3.91 -24.14
N LYS A 332 1.29 -4.77 -25.14
CA LYS A 332 0.72 -4.40 -26.46
C LYS A 332 -0.73 -3.88 -26.31
N ARG A 333 -1.53 -4.53 -25.47
CA ARG A 333 -2.91 -4.09 -25.21
C ARG A 333 -2.98 -2.75 -24.49
N ALA A 334 -2.06 -2.46 -23.54
CA ALA A 334 -2.00 -1.15 -22.88
C ALA A 334 -1.73 0.00 -23.87
N ILE A 335 -0.82 -0.18 -24.84
CA ILE A 335 -0.60 0.80 -25.92
C ILE A 335 -1.86 0.93 -26.77
N ARG A 336 -2.46 -0.19 -27.18
CA ARG A 336 -3.68 -0.19 -27.99
C ARG A 336 -4.83 0.55 -27.28
N PHE A 337 -5.00 0.33 -26.00
CA PHE A 337 -6.02 1.02 -25.18
C PHE A 337 -5.94 2.54 -25.34
N SER A 338 -4.75 3.11 -25.24
CA SER A 338 -4.52 4.54 -25.40
C SER A 338 -4.68 4.99 -26.86
N MET A 339 -4.20 4.20 -27.82
CA MET A 339 -4.29 4.53 -29.26
C MET A 339 -5.71 4.48 -29.81
N GLU A 340 -6.58 3.67 -29.27
CA GLU A 340 -8.00 3.61 -29.62
C GLU A 340 -8.82 4.76 -29.01
N ARG A 341 -8.20 5.57 -28.14
CA ARG A 341 -8.82 6.66 -27.39
C ARG A 341 -8.08 7.99 -27.58
N LEU A 342 -7.73 8.27 -28.82
CA LEU A 342 -7.15 9.56 -29.18
C LEU A 342 -8.25 10.61 -29.35
N GLY A 343 -7.96 11.85 -28.99
CA GLY A 343 -8.79 13.01 -29.27
C GLY A 343 -8.52 13.62 -30.65
N ASP A 344 -9.07 14.81 -30.88
CA ASP A 344 -9.07 15.50 -32.18
C ASP A 344 -7.68 15.95 -32.63
N HIS A 345 -6.71 16.06 -31.70
CA HIS A 345 -5.32 16.45 -31.97
C HIS A 345 -4.35 15.24 -31.99
N ASN A 346 -4.88 14.01 -32.06
CA ASN A 346 -4.10 12.76 -32.06
C ASN A 346 -3.29 12.52 -30.77
N MET A 347 -3.74 13.06 -29.65
CA MET A 347 -3.20 12.76 -28.32
C MET A 347 -4.19 11.91 -27.52
N PRO A 348 -3.71 11.10 -26.53
CA PRO A 348 -4.58 10.30 -25.70
C PRO A 348 -5.58 11.15 -24.90
N ALA A 349 -6.83 10.70 -24.88
CA ALA A 349 -7.85 11.31 -24.02
C ALA A 349 -7.48 11.17 -22.55
N GLY A 350 -7.76 12.20 -21.76
CA GLY A 350 -7.54 12.23 -20.31
C GLY A 350 -8.50 11.34 -19.53
N LEU A 351 -9.56 10.84 -20.17
CA LEU A 351 -10.60 9.98 -19.59
C LEU A 351 -11.18 10.58 -18.29
N HIS A 352 -11.33 9.75 -17.25
CA HIS A 352 -11.81 10.28 -15.97
C HIS A 352 -10.76 11.17 -15.30
N ALA A 353 -9.51 10.80 -15.36
CA ALA A 353 -8.35 11.61 -14.96
C ALA A 353 -7.07 10.98 -15.56
N ASP A 354 -6.04 11.80 -15.69
CA ASP A 354 -4.67 11.32 -15.78
C ASP A 354 -4.04 11.24 -14.36
N TRP A 355 -2.73 11.28 -14.24
CA TRP A 355 -2.05 11.23 -12.94
C TRP A 355 -2.50 12.32 -11.97
N ASN A 356 -2.90 13.47 -12.48
CA ASN A 356 -3.48 14.55 -11.68
C ASN A 356 -5.00 14.41 -11.59
N ASP A 357 -5.49 13.80 -10.53
CA ASP A 357 -6.93 13.59 -10.28
C ASP A 357 -7.76 14.86 -10.21
N CYS A 358 -7.11 16.01 -9.97
CA CYS A 358 -7.78 17.31 -9.90
C CYS A 358 -7.95 17.97 -11.26
N LEU A 359 -7.21 17.54 -12.28
CA LEU A 359 -7.27 18.10 -13.61
C LEU A 359 -8.49 17.57 -14.39
N ARG A 360 -9.41 18.45 -14.74
CA ARG A 360 -10.64 18.12 -15.44
C ARG A 360 -10.55 18.55 -16.92
N LEU A 361 -10.07 17.65 -17.76
CA LEU A 361 -10.00 17.87 -19.22
C LEU A 361 -11.31 17.53 -19.93
N GLY A 362 -12.20 16.76 -19.29
CA GLY A 362 -13.37 16.16 -19.91
C GLY A 362 -13.05 14.79 -20.53
N LYS A 363 -14.10 14.03 -20.85
CA LYS A 363 -13.94 12.62 -21.31
C LYS A 363 -13.15 12.49 -22.62
N LYS A 364 -13.24 13.53 -23.49
CA LYS A 364 -12.56 13.60 -24.78
C LYS A 364 -11.40 14.60 -24.78
N GLY A 365 -11.20 15.32 -23.68
CA GLY A 365 -10.06 16.21 -23.54
C GLY A 365 -8.75 15.44 -23.56
N GLU A 366 -7.70 16.03 -24.09
CA GLU A 366 -6.43 15.39 -24.38
C GLU A 366 -5.37 15.77 -23.36
N SER A 367 -4.61 14.78 -22.89
CA SER A 367 -3.55 14.98 -21.92
C SER A 367 -2.17 14.88 -22.54
N THR A 368 -1.42 15.97 -22.51
CA THR A 368 -0.02 15.99 -22.94
C THR A 368 0.84 15.09 -22.07
N PHE A 369 0.54 15.00 -20.76
CA PHE A 369 1.23 14.08 -19.84
C PHE A 369 1.10 12.61 -20.30
N VAL A 370 -0.13 12.17 -20.58
CA VAL A 370 -0.37 10.80 -21.05
C VAL A 370 0.25 10.57 -22.42
N ALA A 371 0.27 11.61 -23.29
CA ALA A 371 0.93 11.53 -24.59
C ALA A 371 2.44 11.28 -24.47
N PHE A 372 3.13 11.97 -23.56
CA PHE A 372 4.55 11.70 -23.27
C PHE A 372 4.75 10.29 -22.69
N GLN A 373 3.89 9.88 -21.78
CA GLN A 373 3.98 8.56 -21.17
C GLN A 373 3.77 7.45 -22.21
N LEU A 374 2.78 7.60 -23.10
CA LEU A 374 2.53 6.69 -24.20
C LEU A 374 3.71 6.64 -25.19
N TYR A 375 4.27 7.80 -25.53
CA TYR A 375 5.47 7.88 -26.39
C TYR A 375 6.65 7.11 -25.78
N TYR A 376 6.86 7.27 -24.48
CA TYR A 376 7.92 6.56 -23.74
C TYR A 376 7.64 5.05 -23.68
N ALA A 377 6.40 4.64 -23.43
CA ALA A 377 5.98 3.24 -23.48
C ALA A 377 6.22 2.61 -24.86
N MET A 378 5.86 3.32 -25.95
CA MET A 378 6.15 2.88 -27.31
C MET A 378 7.64 2.73 -27.57
N SER A 379 8.47 3.62 -27.03
CA SER A 379 9.94 3.52 -27.17
C SER A 379 10.49 2.25 -26.52
N MET A 380 10.03 1.94 -25.31
CA MET A 380 10.42 0.70 -24.63
C MET A 380 9.95 -0.55 -25.38
N MET A 381 8.69 -0.52 -25.86
CA MET A 381 8.14 -1.64 -26.62
C MET A 381 8.81 -1.83 -27.96
N HIS A 382 9.24 -0.75 -28.62
CA HIS A 382 9.98 -0.84 -29.88
C HIS A 382 11.31 -1.60 -29.69
N GLU A 383 12.06 -1.28 -28.64
CA GLU A 383 13.30 -1.99 -28.31
C GLU A 383 13.02 -3.48 -28.01
N LEU A 384 11.99 -3.76 -27.21
CA LEU A 384 11.60 -5.13 -26.84
C LEU A 384 11.10 -5.92 -28.06
N ALA A 385 10.24 -5.33 -28.91
CA ALA A 385 9.73 -5.97 -30.13
C ALA A 385 10.83 -6.27 -31.11
N ALA A 386 11.80 -5.36 -31.29
CA ALA A 386 12.96 -5.58 -32.12
C ALA A 386 13.85 -6.75 -31.62
N GLU A 387 14.08 -6.82 -30.30
CA GLU A 387 14.80 -7.95 -29.67
C GLU A 387 14.06 -9.27 -29.90
N ARG A 388 12.73 -9.26 -29.79
CA ARG A 388 11.87 -10.43 -30.03
C ARG A 388 11.64 -10.74 -31.50
N LYS A 389 12.16 -9.92 -32.43
CA LYS A 389 11.98 -10.02 -33.89
C LYS A 389 10.52 -9.93 -34.36
N ASP A 390 9.67 -9.21 -33.60
CA ASP A 390 8.29 -8.89 -33.97
C ASP A 390 8.29 -7.69 -34.95
N SER A 391 8.68 -7.92 -36.16
CA SER A 391 8.86 -6.88 -37.19
C SER A 391 7.57 -6.18 -37.59
N GLU A 392 6.43 -6.87 -37.48
CA GLU A 392 5.10 -6.28 -37.72
C GLU A 392 4.78 -5.23 -36.67
N TYR A 393 4.99 -5.58 -35.42
CA TYR A 393 4.73 -4.66 -34.31
C TYR A 393 5.74 -3.49 -34.29
N VAL A 394 7.01 -3.72 -34.65
CA VAL A 394 8.00 -2.64 -34.86
C VAL A 394 7.48 -1.64 -35.88
N SER A 395 7.02 -2.13 -37.02
CA SER A 395 6.48 -1.24 -38.07
C SER A 395 5.22 -0.49 -37.66
N TYR A 396 4.38 -1.09 -36.82
CA TYR A 396 3.24 -0.43 -36.22
C TYR A 396 3.69 0.70 -35.30
N LEU A 397 4.64 0.42 -34.41
CA LEU A 397 5.17 1.39 -33.42
C LEU A 397 5.87 2.57 -34.13
N ASP A 398 6.63 2.34 -35.17
CA ASP A 398 7.27 3.40 -35.98
C ASP A 398 6.27 4.43 -36.48
N LYS A 399 5.13 3.97 -37.01
CA LYS A 399 4.07 4.83 -37.52
C LYS A 399 3.33 5.56 -36.42
N ALA A 400 2.95 4.82 -35.34
CA ALA A 400 2.21 5.36 -34.22
C ALA A 400 3.03 6.40 -33.45
N GLN A 401 4.30 6.10 -33.19
CA GLN A 401 5.21 6.98 -32.47
C GLN A 401 5.51 8.25 -33.25
N LYS A 402 5.65 8.14 -34.59
CA LYS A 402 5.82 9.31 -35.46
C LYS A 402 4.61 10.25 -35.37
N ALA A 403 3.40 9.71 -35.53
CA ALA A 403 2.17 10.51 -35.47
C ALA A 403 1.99 11.19 -34.10
N LEU A 404 2.23 10.45 -33.01
CA LEU A 404 2.16 10.99 -31.64
C LEU A 404 3.25 12.05 -31.40
N GLY A 405 4.45 11.86 -31.95
CA GLY A 405 5.54 12.83 -31.88
C GLY A 405 5.21 14.14 -32.58
N GLU A 406 4.55 14.08 -33.73
CA GLU A 406 4.07 15.28 -34.47
C GLU A 406 3.00 16.01 -33.63
N ALA A 407 2.07 15.29 -33.00
CA ALA A 407 1.07 15.85 -32.10
C ALA A 407 1.71 16.52 -30.88
N LEU A 408 2.68 15.85 -30.24
CA LEU A 408 3.44 16.42 -29.11
C LEU A 408 4.23 17.67 -29.51
N ALA A 409 4.86 17.69 -30.69
CA ALA A 409 5.59 18.86 -31.17
C ALA A 409 4.65 20.06 -31.34
N ALA A 410 3.41 19.84 -31.77
CA ALA A 410 2.39 20.89 -31.87
C ALA A 410 1.93 21.46 -30.51
N CYS A 411 2.18 20.74 -29.41
CA CYS A 411 1.88 21.19 -28.05
C CYS A 411 2.93 22.13 -27.46
N TRP A 412 4.02 22.43 -28.17
CA TRP A 412 5.05 23.35 -27.70
C TRP A 412 4.55 24.79 -27.76
N ASP A 413 4.54 25.46 -26.62
CA ASP A 413 4.12 26.87 -26.46
C ASP A 413 5.28 27.72 -25.93
N GLU A 414 6.02 28.31 -26.85
CA GLU A 414 7.19 29.20 -26.64
C GLU A 414 8.35 28.53 -25.84
N ASP A 415 8.17 28.29 -24.53
CA ASP A 415 9.20 27.79 -23.62
C ASP A 415 8.79 26.53 -22.86
N ARG A 416 7.58 26.01 -23.12
CA ARG A 416 7.01 24.86 -22.42
C ARG A 416 6.05 24.08 -23.31
N PHE A 417 5.70 22.86 -22.89
CA PHE A 417 4.54 22.16 -23.44
C PHE A 417 3.26 22.60 -22.71
N ILE A 418 2.15 22.68 -23.44
CA ILE A 418 0.84 22.82 -22.81
C ILE A 418 0.54 21.59 -21.97
N ARG A 419 -0.29 21.74 -20.93
CA ARG A 419 -0.65 20.61 -20.05
C ARG A 419 -1.70 19.69 -20.67
N GLY A 420 -2.56 20.22 -21.51
CA GLY A 420 -3.60 19.49 -22.19
C GLY A 420 -4.60 20.39 -22.92
N ILE A 421 -5.55 19.77 -23.58
CA ILE A 421 -6.64 20.44 -24.29
C ILE A 421 -7.95 19.88 -23.75
N ARG A 422 -8.78 20.74 -23.21
CA ARG A 422 -10.11 20.36 -22.71
C ARG A 422 -11.03 19.98 -23.87
N GLU A 423 -12.08 19.19 -23.60
CA GLU A 423 -13.06 18.77 -24.60
C GLU A 423 -13.86 19.94 -25.23
N ASP A 424 -13.86 21.12 -24.59
CA ASP A 424 -14.42 22.36 -25.13
C ASP A 424 -13.40 23.20 -25.93
N GLY A 425 -12.21 22.65 -26.18
CA GLY A 425 -11.14 23.29 -26.94
C GLY A 425 -10.26 24.26 -26.15
N VAL A 426 -10.50 24.43 -24.85
CA VAL A 426 -9.66 25.28 -24.01
C VAL A 426 -8.31 24.63 -23.78
N VAL A 427 -7.24 25.36 -24.11
CA VAL A 427 -5.86 24.93 -23.86
C VAL A 427 -5.48 25.24 -22.42
N VAL A 428 -5.01 24.20 -21.69
CA VAL A 428 -4.60 24.30 -20.28
C VAL A 428 -3.08 24.28 -20.20
N GLY A 429 -2.53 25.14 -19.34
CA GLY A 429 -1.08 25.20 -19.10
C GLY A 429 -0.28 25.96 -20.18
N ALA A 430 -0.95 26.65 -21.09
CA ALA A 430 -0.31 27.56 -22.02
C ALA A 430 0.32 28.77 -21.29
N LYS A 431 1.36 29.36 -21.86
CA LYS A 431 2.04 30.53 -21.26
C LYS A 431 1.11 31.70 -20.98
N LYS A 432 0.08 31.86 -21.78
CA LYS A 432 -0.93 32.92 -21.62
C LYS A 432 -2.16 32.53 -20.81
N ASP A 433 -2.19 31.31 -20.30
CA ASP A 433 -3.29 30.83 -19.47
C ASP A 433 -3.21 31.48 -18.07
N PRO A 434 -4.17 32.37 -17.69
CA PRO A 434 -4.12 33.06 -16.41
C PRO A 434 -4.42 32.12 -15.21
N GLU A 435 -4.99 30.95 -15.47
CA GLU A 435 -5.35 29.96 -14.46
C GLU A 435 -4.34 28.81 -14.37
N ALA A 436 -3.30 28.85 -15.21
CA ALA A 436 -2.30 27.80 -15.27
C ALA A 436 -1.50 27.70 -13.98
N SER A 437 -1.91 26.84 -13.09
CA SER A 437 -0.98 26.22 -12.16
C SER A 437 -0.05 25.34 -12.97
N MET A 438 1.23 25.70 -13.05
CA MET A 438 2.23 24.90 -13.75
C MET A 438 2.43 23.58 -13.00
N TRP A 439 2.00 22.52 -13.64
CA TRP A 439 2.40 21.18 -13.26
C TRP A 439 3.52 20.78 -14.22
N PRO A 440 4.78 20.75 -13.76
CA PRO A 440 5.86 20.29 -14.63
C PRO A 440 5.57 18.85 -15.03
N GLU A 441 5.64 18.59 -16.32
CA GLU A 441 5.76 17.21 -16.81
C GLU A 441 6.97 16.56 -16.14
N PRO A 442 6.93 15.25 -15.83
CA PRO A 442 8.11 14.58 -15.30
C PRO A 442 9.32 14.85 -16.19
N PRO A 443 10.42 15.41 -15.67
CA PRO A 443 11.57 15.82 -16.48
C PRO A 443 12.15 14.70 -17.35
N GLU A 444 11.96 13.46 -16.91
CA GLU A 444 12.43 12.27 -17.62
C GLU A 444 11.66 12.00 -18.90
N LEU A 445 10.34 12.18 -18.91
CA LEU A 445 9.51 12.01 -20.11
C LEU A 445 9.80 13.08 -21.15
N GLU A 446 9.90 14.34 -20.73
CA GLU A 446 10.27 15.45 -21.59
C GLU A 446 11.69 15.28 -22.15
N ARG A 447 12.66 14.90 -21.29
CA ARG A 447 14.04 14.64 -21.70
C ARG A 447 14.12 13.52 -22.74
N HIS A 448 13.38 12.42 -22.55
CA HIS A 448 13.37 11.32 -23.51
C HIS A 448 12.82 11.74 -24.86
N PHE A 449 11.76 12.53 -24.85
CA PHE A 449 11.20 13.11 -26.08
C PHE A 449 12.22 14.03 -26.79
N ARG A 450 12.81 15.00 -26.09
CA ARG A 450 13.80 15.94 -26.66
C ARG A 450 15.02 15.23 -27.26
N LEU A 451 15.58 14.23 -26.56
CA LEU A 451 16.77 13.50 -27.05
C LEU A 451 16.52 12.74 -28.36
N ARG A 452 15.30 12.26 -28.61
CA ARG A 452 14.98 11.57 -29.88
C ARG A 452 14.62 12.51 -31.00
N PHE A 453 14.05 13.67 -30.71
CA PHE A 453 13.62 14.62 -31.77
C PHE A 453 14.68 15.68 -32.11
N GLN A 454 15.54 16.08 -31.22
CA GLN A 454 16.64 17.03 -31.48
C GLN A 454 17.89 16.39 -32.11
N GLY A 455 17.99 15.08 -32.09
CA GLY A 455 19.07 14.34 -32.74
C GLY A 455 18.80 13.99 -34.22
N ALA A 456 17.72 14.52 -34.80
CA ALA A 456 17.31 14.29 -36.20
C ALA A 456 17.43 15.55 -37.07
N GLU A 457 18.08 16.63 -36.56
CA GLU A 457 18.55 17.76 -37.36
C GLU A 457 20.10 17.56 -37.65
#